data_34f7d402c398d1f3c6d57986c756f31c
#
_entry.id   34f7d402c398d1f3c6d57986c756f31c
#
_cell.length_a   1.000
_cell.length_b   1.000
_cell.length_c   1.000
_cell.angle_alpha   90.00
_cell.angle_beta   90.00
_cell.angle_gamma   90.00
#
_symmetry.space_group_name_H-M   'P 1'
#
loop_
_entity.id
_entity.type
_entity.pdbx_description
1 polymer ?
#
loop_
_entity_poly.entity_id
_entity_poly.type
_entity_poly.pdbx_seq_one_letter_code
_entity_poly.pdbx_strand_id
1 'polypeptide(L)'
;MSFPSTPHLPPVPDTPPQPRVPTPADTKQGRHTGRSLFLLLLVPPALTITIIVVMRNMGAYGKSKLIGTIILCCLGLLVVIGAVATFLASVQDLRAAKRSGDRRAVRKQLDNLASMTCGVLVIAAPVLYFLTPAVIDLVQGPQPRAVASCSYTQDTVTRSQWFTGGTSYNNHFVMRFDDGSQHTFTIATSEQDISQLSGIIHPLYEGCVLHPDQTPLTIDMYVHSKTLVDARLD
;
A
#
# COMPACT_ATOMS: atom_id res chain seq x y z
N MET A 1 40.95 82.03 -39.10
CA MET A 1 39.59 81.54 -39.17
C MET A 1 39.46 80.47 -38.04
N SER A 2 38.88 80.84 -36.89
CA SER A 2 38.75 79.97 -35.72
C SER A 2 37.36 79.43 -35.74
N PHE A 3 37.26 78.07 -35.65
CA PHE A 3 35.97 77.36 -35.54
C PHE A 3 35.50 77.38 -34.08
N PRO A 4 34.21 77.63 -33.81
CA PRO A 4 33.69 77.54 -32.47
C PRO A 4 33.57 76.14 -31.97
N SER A 5 33.97 75.87 -30.72
CA SER A 5 33.87 74.63 -30.00
C SER A 5 32.41 74.27 -29.74
N THR A 6 32.02 73.05 -30.04
CA THR A 6 30.70 72.44 -29.73
C THR A 6 30.56 72.28 -28.22
N PRO A 7 29.41 72.62 -27.62
CA PRO A 7 29.15 72.36 -26.18
C PRO A 7 28.96 70.92 -25.91
N HIS A 8 29.69 70.36 -24.92
CA HIS A 8 29.47 69.01 -24.36
C HIS A 8 28.13 68.97 -23.65
N LEU A 9 27.21 68.09 -24.13
CA LEU A 9 26.01 67.74 -23.42
C LEU A 9 26.37 66.88 -22.20
N PRO A 10 25.74 67.07 -21.04
CA PRO A 10 25.98 66.26 -19.87
C PRO A 10 25.44 64.84 -20.11
N PRO A 11 26.06 63.77 -19.49
CA PRO A 11 25.59 62.40 -19.61
C PRO A 11 24.18 62.24 -19.03
N VAL A 12 23.33 61.58 -19.79
CA VAL A 12 21.97 61.20 -19.37
C VAL A 12 22.07 60.24 -18.15
N PRO A 13 21.41 60.52 -17.03
CA PRO A 13 21.45 59.64 -15.86
C PRO A 13 20.86 58.30 -16.21
N ASP A 14 21.57 57.21 -15.85
CA ASP A 14 21.13 55.82 -16.01
C ASP A 14 19.76 55.63 -15.35
N THR A 15 18.76 55.32 -16.14
CA THR A 15 17.42 55.00 -15.66
C THR A 15 17.50 53.72 -14.84
N PRO A 16 17.06 53.68 -13.59
CA PRO A 16 17.10 52.48 -12.79
C PRO A 16 16.30 51.36 -13.50
N PRO A 17 16.78 50.10 -13.45
CA PRO A 17 16.11 48.97 -14.12
C PRO A 17 14.68 48.86 -13.61
N GLN A 18 13.71 49.00 -14.50
CA GLN A 18 12.29 48.80 -14.17
C GLN A 18 12.08 47.37 -13.65
N PRO A 19 11.36 47.22 -12.54
CA PRO A 19 10.98 45.90 -12.05
C PRO A 19 10.19 45.18 -13.14
N ARG A 20 10.68 44.02 -13.58
CA ARG A 20 9.98 43.18 -14.56
C ARG A 20 8.61 42.78 -13.98
N VAL A 21 7.56 43.31 -14.59
CA VAL A 21 6.20 42.84 -14.31
C VAL A 21 6.12 41.37 -14.75
N PRO A 22 5.80 40.45 -13.86
CA PRO A 22 5.70 39.01 -14.23
C PRO A 22 4.64 38.84 -15.31
N THR A 23 5.06 38.26 -16.43
CA THR A 23 4.16 37.96 -17.56
C THR A 23 3.12 36.91 -17.14
N PRO A 24 1.86 36.95 -17.65
CA PRO A 24 0.80 35.98 -17.31
C PRO A 24 1.18 34.51 -17.51
N ALA A 25 2.19 34.22 -18.33
CA ALA A 25 2.74 32.89 -18.55
C ALA A 25 3.49 32.32 -17.33
N ASP A 26 4.19 33.18 -16.56
CA ASP A 26 4.96 32.77 -15.37
C ASP A 26 4.06 32.33 -14.20
N THR A 27 2.85 32.90 -14.12
CA THR A 27 1.87 32.58 -13.08
C THR A 27 1.16 31.25 -13.31
N LYS A 28 1.06 30.78 -14.56
CA LYS A 28 0.42 29.48 -14.87
C LYS A 28 1.34 28.28 -14.58
N GLN A 29 2.64 28.44 -14.75
CA GLN A 29 3.60 27.34 -14.57
C GLN A 29 3.82 26.99 -13.10
N GLY A 30 3.74 27.97 -12.17
CA GLY A 30 3.84 27.75 -10.72
C GLY A 30 2.62 27.02 -10.11
N ARG A 31 1.44 27.16 -10.74
CA ARG A 31 0.18 26.62 -10.19
C ARG A 31 0.01 25.10 -10.46
N HIS A 32 0.60 24.59 -11.53
CA HIS A 32 0.58 23.16 -11.83
C HIS A 32 1.55 22.34 -10.98
N THR A 33 2.71 22.91 -10.64
CA THR A 33 3.73 22.22 -9.83
C THR A 33 3.27 22.02 -8.37
N GLY A 34 2.56 22.97 -7.79
CA GLY A 34 2.03 22.86 -6.42
C GLY A 34 0.93 21.80 -6.28
N ARG A 35 0.02 21.71 -7.27
CA ARG A 35 -1.05 20.70 -7.26
C ARG A 35 -0.50 19.28 -7.44
N SER A 36 0.49 19.10 -8.30
CA SER A 36 1.13 17.81 -8.53
C SER A 36 1.89 17.32 -7.29
N LEU A 37 2.60 18.20 -6.61
CA LEU A 37 3.35 17.88 -5.40
C LEU A 37 2.40 17.52 -4.23
N PHE A 38 1.30 18.23 -4.07
CA PHE A 38 0.30 17.98 -3.03
C PHE A 38 -0.41 16.63 -3.23
N LEU A 39 -0.77 16.28 -4.48
CA LEU A 39 -1.34 14.97 -4.81
C LEU A 39 -0.31 13.85 -4.57
N LEU A 40 0.94 14.05 -4.95
CA LEU A 40 2.00 13.04 -4.79
C LEU A 40 2.34 12.78 -3.31
N LEU A 41 2.13 13.75 -2.43
CA LEU A 41 2.40 13.65 -0.99
C LEU A 41 1.22 13.06 -0.20
N LEU A 42 -0.03 13.28 -0.65
CA LEU A 42 -1.24 12.84 0.05
C LEU A 42 -1.79 11.49 -0.44
N VAL A 43 -1.60 11.16 -1.70
CA VAL A 43 -2.14 9.91 -2.28
C VAL A 43 -1.51 8.66 -1.64
N PRO A 44 -0.18 8.56 -1.44
CA PRO A 44 0.40 7.37 -0.82
C PRO A 44 -0.09 7.10 0.62
N PRO A 45 -0.10 8.07 1.55
CA PRO A 45 -0.59 7.80 2.89
C PRO A 45 -2.09 7.53 2.93
N ALA A 46 -2.92 8.20 2.11
CA ALA A 46 -4.33 7.93 2.02
C ALA A 46 -4.60 6.51 1.48
N LEU A 47 -3.86 6.08 0.46
CA LEU A 47 -3.93 4.73 -0.08
C LEU A 47 -3.50 3.70 0.96
N THR A 48 -2.40 3.93 1.67
CA THR A 48 -1.90 3.03 2.71
C THR A 48 -2.92 2.89 3.85
N ILE A 49 -3.54 3.98 4.29
CA ILE A 49 -4.60 3.96 5.30
C ILE A 49 -5.81 3.18 4.79
N THR A 50 -6.24 3.40 3.56
CA THR A 50 -7.36 2.67 2.94
C THR A 50 -7.05 1.17 2.87
N ILE A 51 -5.84 0.81 2.47
CA ILE A 51 -5.37 -0.58 2.45
C ILE A 51 -5.46 -1.22 3.83
N ILE A 52 -4.94 -0.55 4.85
CA ILE A 52 -4.96 -1.04 6.23
C ILE A 52 -6.40 -1.20 6.73
N VAL A 53 -7.27 -0.22 6.48
CA VAL A 53 -8.68 -0.24 6.89
C VAL A 53 -9.44 -1.37 6.20
N VAL A 54 -9.25 -1.52 4.89
CA VAL A 54 -9.89 -2.60 4.11
C VAL A 54 -9.39 -3.97 4.56
N MET A 55 -8.08 -4.16 4.71
CA MET A 55 -7.52 -5.42 5.22
C MET A 55 -7.99 -5.76 6.65
N ARG A 56 -8.21 -4.74 7.48
CA ARG A 56 -8.70 -4.93 8.85
C ARG A 56 -10.18 -5.30 8.92
N ASN A 57 -10.99 -4.83 7.97
CA ASN A 57 -12.43 -5.12 7.89
C ASN A 57 -12.74 -6.37 7.04
N MET A 58 -11.79 -6.85 6.25
CA MET A 58 -11.94 -8.15 5.61
C MET A 58 -11.80 -9.23 6.66
N GLY A 59 -12.77 -10.13 6.73
CA GLY A 59 -12.76 -11.25 7.66
C GLY A 59 -11.42 -11.99 7.65
N ALA A 60 -11.03 -12.54 8.79
CA ALA A 60 -9.75 -13.23 8.94
C ALA A 60 -9.64 -14.51 8.10
N TYR A 61 -10.74 -14.97 7.50
CA TYR A 61 -10.86 -16.27 6.82
C TYR A 61 -11.81 -16.21 5.62
N GLY A 62 -11.79 -17.27 4.82
CA GLY A 62 -12.71 -17.50 3.71
C GLY A 62 -12.27 -16.89 2.37
N LYS A 63 -13.04 -17.20 1.33
CA LYS A 63 -12.82 -16.72 -0.04
C LYS A 63 -12.88 -15.19 -0.14
N SER A 64 -13.68 -14.55 0.71
CA SER A 64 -13.84 -13.10 0.75
C SER A 64 -12.51 -12.38 1.05
N LYS A 65 -11.69 -12.93 1.95
CA LYS A 65 -10.36 -12.40 2.25
C LYS A 65 -9.44 -12.45 1.02
N LEU A 66 -9.42 -13.57 0.31
CA LEU A 66 -8.60 -13.72 -0.89
C LEU A 66 -9.03 -12.74 -1.98
N ILE A 67 -10.33 -12.68 -2.29
CA ILE A 67 -10.90 -11.77 -3.30
C ILE A 67 -10.59 -10.32 -2.93
N GLY A 68 -10.79 -9.96 -1.69
CA GLY A 68 -10.50 -8.63 -1.22
C GLY A 68 -9.02 -8.25 -1.32
N THR A 69 -8.12 -9.18 -1.01
CA THR A 69 -6.67 -8.99 -1.21
C THR A 69 -6.35 -8.74 -2.68
N ILE A 70 -6.94 -9.51 -3.59
CA ILE A 70 -6.74 -9.34 -5.03
C ILE A 70 -7.25 -7.97 -5.50
N ILE A 71 -8.47 -7.57 -5.11
CA ILE A 71 -9.03 -6.25 -5.47
C ILE A 71 -8.10 -5.12 -5.00
N LEU A 72 -7.63 -5.22 -3.77
CA LEU A 72 -6.73 -4.23 -3.19
C LEU A 72 -5.38 -4.16 -3.93
N CYS A 73 -4.82 -5.33 -4.27
CA CYS A 73 -3.60 -5.40 -5.06
C CYS A 73 -3.80 -4.84 -6.48
N CYS A 74 -4.94 -5.08 -7.11
CA CYS A 74 -5.28 -4.49 -8.41
C CYS A 74 -5.35 -2.96 -8.35
N LEU A 75 -5.96 -2.40 -7.29
CA LEU A 75 -5.95 -0.95 -7.06
C LEU A 75 -4.53 -0.42 -6.86
N GLY A 76 -3.69 -1.13 -6.10
CA GLY A 76 -2.28 -0.80 -5.94
C GLY A 76 -1.50 -0.82 -7.26
N LEU A 77 -1.77 -1.80 -8.13
CA LEU A 77 -1.19 -1.87 -9.47
C LEU A 77 -1.58 -0.68 -10.34
N LEU A 78 -2.82 -0.21 -10.29
CA LEU A 78 -3.25 0.98 -11.03
C LEU A 78 -2.45 2.22 -10.59
N VAL A 79 -2.18 2.35 -9.29
CA VAL A 79 -1.33 3.44 -8.77
C VAL A 79 0.12 3.30 -9.26
N VAL A 80 0.67 2.10 -9.27
CA VAL A 80 2.02 1.83 -9.80
C VAL A 80 2.09 2.19 -11.29
N ILE A 81 1.10 1.80 -12.08
CA ILE A 81 1.02 2.14 -13.52
C ILE A 81 0.99 3.66 -13.72
N GLY A 82 0.17 4.38 -12.94
CA GLY A 82 0.14 5.84 -12.97
C GLY A 82 1.49 6.47 -12.60
N ALA A 83 2.15 5.94 -11.57
CA ALA A 83 3.47 6.40 -11.16
C ALA A 83 4.56 6.13 -12.22
N VAL A 84 4.50 4.97 -12.90
CA VAL A 84 5.40 4.66 -14.03
C VAL A 84 5.16 5.61 -15.19
N ALA A 85 3.91 5.93 -15.52
CA ALA A 85 3.59 6.89 -16.58
C ALA A 85 4.17 8.28 -16.28
N THR A 86 4.04 8.77 -15.03
CA THR A 86 4.64 10.04 -14.61
C THR A 86 6.18 9.99 -14.61
N PHE A 87 6.76 8.86 -14.25
CA PHE A 87 8.20 8.63 -14.33
C PHE A 87 8.71 8.72 -15.78
N LEU A 88 8.02 8.08 -16.72
CA LEU A 88 8.38 8.15 -18.14
C LEU A 88 8.31 9.59 -18.68
N ALA A 89 7.29 10.37 -18.31
CA ALA A 89 7.20 11.79 -18.64
C ALA A 89 8.40 12.58 -18.06
N SER A 90 8.76 12.34 -16.80
CA SER A 90 9.91 12.98 -16.16
C SER A 90 11.26 12.62 -16.83
N VAL A 91 11.39 11.42 -17.39
CA VAL A 91 12.57 11.03 -18.19
C VAL A 91 12.65 11.83 -19.49
N GLN A 92 11.50 12.11 -20.13
CA GLN A 92 11.46 12.96 -21.33
C GLN A 92 11.89 14.40 -21.00
N ASP A 93 11.41 14.96 -19.88
CA ASP A 93 11.81 16.27 -19.41
C ASP A 93 13.32 16.34 -19.10
N LEU A 94 13.88 15.27 -18.50
CA LEU A 94 15.33 15.17 -18.27
C LEU A 94 16.12 15.19 -19.59
N ARG A 95 15.63 14.47 -20.62
CA ARG A 95 16.26 14.49 -21.93
C ARG A 95 16.22 15.89 -22.57
N ALA A 96 15.12 16.60 -22.41
CA ALA A 96 14.98 17.99 -22.87
C ALA A 96 15.93 18.93 -22.13
N ALA A 97 16.00 18.85 -20.80
CA ALA A 97 16.91 19.63 -19.98
C ALA A 97 18.39 19.36 -20.31
N LYS A 98 18.72 18.10 -20.61
CA LYS A 98 20.09 17.75 -21.04
C LYS A 98 20.45 18.35 -22.41
N ARG A 99 19.49 18.45 -23.33
CA ARG A 99 19.69 19.09 -24.64
C ARG A 99 19.87 20.61 -24.53
N SER A 100 19.22 21.27 -23.56
CA SER A 100 19.37 22.71 -23.31
C SER A 100 20.68 23.09 -22.63
N GLY A 101 21.44 22.14 -22.10
CA GLY A 101 22.71 22.36 -21.42
C GLY A 101 22.60 22.96 -19.99
N ASP A 102 21.38 23.08 -19.45
CA ASP A 102 21.15 23.63 -18.12
C ASP A 102 21.46 22.58 -17.03
N ARG A 103 22.67 22.66 -16.46
CA ARG A 103 23.13 21.74 -15.41
C ARG A 103 22.26 21.76 -14.14
N ARG A 104 21.66 22.91 -13.79
CA ARG A 104 20.79 23.01 -12.59
C ARG A 104 19.47 22.30 -12.81
N ALA A 105 18.85 22.46 -13.98
CA ALA A 105 17.63 21.76 -14.36
C ALA A 105 17.86 20.24 -14.40
N VAL A 106 18.99 19.77 -14.96
CA VAL A 106 19.35 18.36 -14.99
C VAL A 106 19.49 17.77 -13.60
N ARG A 107 20.18 18.44 -12.67
CA ARG A 107 20.36 17.95 -11.30
C ARG A 107 19.02 17.86 -10.56
N LYS A 108 18.19 18.90 -10.63
CA LYS A 108 16.84 18.89 -10.03
C LYS A 108 15.98 17.76 -10.56
N GLN A 109 16.07 17.47 -11.87
CA GLN A 109 15.29 16.42 -12.49
C GLN A 109 15.79 15.01 -12.10
N LEU A 110 17.10 14.85 -11.91
CA LEU A 110 17.69 13.61 -11.38
C LEU A 110 17.22 13.32 -9.94
N ASP A 111 17.20 14.33 -9.08
CA ASP A 111 16.73 14.19 -7.70
C ASP A 111 15.24 13.79 -7.67
N ASN A 112 14.42 14.39 -8.54
CA ASN A 112 13.02 14.02 -8.69
C ASN A 112 12.85 12.57 -9.18
N LEU A 113 13.63 12.14 -10.17
CA LEU A 113 13.60 10.77 -10.69
C LEU A 113 14.01 9.75 -9.63
N ALA A 114 15.06 10.04 -8.86
CA ALA A 114 15.50 9.17 -7.77
C ALA A 114 14.40 9.00 -6.70
N SER A 115 13.77 10.10 -6.29
CA SER A 115 12.65 10.08 -5.34
C SER A 115 11.45 9.30 -5.87
N MET A 116 11.07 9.50 -7.15
CA MET A 116 9.97 8.76 -7.79
C MET A 116 10.27 7.26 -7.89
N THR A 117 11.51 6.88 -8.25
CA THR A 117 11.92 5.48 -8.32
C THR A 117 11.78 4.80 -6.96
N CYS A 118 12.25 5.45 -5.89
CA CYS A 118 12.11 4.94 -4.53
C CYS A 118 10.64 4.77 -4.16
N GLY A 119 9.79 5.78 -4.44
CA GLY A 119 8.34 5.72 -4.18
C GLY A 119 7.64 4.59 -4.92
N VAL A 120 7.97 4.36 -6.19
CA VAL A 120 7.41 3.25 -6.99
C VAL A 120 7.81 1.90 -6.39
N LEU A 121 9.07 1.72 -6.00
CA LEU A 121 9.55 0.46 -5.42
C LEU A 121 8.89 0.16 -4.06
N VAL A 122 8.73 1.17 -3.22
CA VAL A 122 8.07 1.04 -1.90
C VAL A 122 6.62 0.58 -2.03
N ILE A 123 5.92 0.97 -3.09
CA ILE A 123 4.53 0.55 -3.33
C ILE A 123 4.47 -0.77 -4.10
N ALA A 124 5.28 -0.93 -5.13
CA ALA A 124 5.23 -2.10 -6.00
C ALA A 124 5.66 -3.41 -5.28
N ALA A 125 6.67 -3.34 -4.41
CA ALA A 125 7.17 -4.53 -3.73
C ALA A 125 6.10 -5.22 -2.85
N PRO A 126 5.40 -4.53 -1.92
CA PRO A 126 4.33 -5.16 -1.14
C PRO A 126 3.15 -5.60 -2.01
N VAL A 127 2.78 -4.84 -3.05
CA VAL A 127 1.70 -5.24 -3.96
C VAL A 127 2.02 -6.58 -4.63
N LEU A 128 3.22 -6.74 -5.19
CA LEU A 128 3.64 -7.99 -5.81
C LEU A 128 3.78 -9.13 -4.80
N TYR A 129 4.29 -8.83 -3.60
CA TYR A 129 4.45 -9.81 -2.54
C TYR A 129 3.11 -10.45 -2.12
N PHE A 130 2.05 -9.65 -1.98
CA PHE A 130 0.73 -10.17 -1.61
C PHE A 130 -0.08 -10.69 -2.81
N LEU A 131 0.08 -10.10 -3.99
CA LEU A 131 -0.67 -10.50 -5.18
C LEU A 131 -0.25 -11.89 -5.68
N THR A 132 1.06 -12.17 -5.70
CA THR A 132 1.57 -13.43 -6.26
C THR A 132 0.97 -14.67 -5.58
N PRO A 133 1.05 -14.83 -4.23
CA PRO A 133 0.43 -15.98 -3.57
C PRO A 133 -1.09 -16.00 -3.71
N ALA A 134 -1.75 -14.83 -3.70
CA ALA A 134 -3.20 -14.77 -3.83
C ALA A 134 -3.69 -15.22 -5.20
N VAL A 135 -2.96 -14.89 -6.28
CA VAL A 135 -3.29 -15.33 -7.65
C VAL A 135 -3.03 -16.83 -7.81
N ILE A 136 -1.92 -17.35 -7.29
CA ILE A 136 -1.61 -18.78 -7.32
C ILE A 136 -2.72 -19.56 -6.61
N ASP A 137 -3.12 -19.16 -5.42
CA ASP A 137 -4.16 -19.78 -4.64
C ASP A 137 -5.54 -19.72 -5.32
N LEU A 138 -5.83 -18.61 -6.01
CA LEU A 138 -7.08 -18.49 -6.78
C LEU A 138 -7.14 -19.51 -7.91
N VAL A 139 -6.02 -19.80 -8.56
CA VAL A 139 -5.95 -20.78 -9.68
C VAL A 139 -5.95 -22.21 -9.16
N GLN A 140 -5.24 -22.49 -8.08
CA GLN A 140 -5.11 -23.84 -7.52
C GLN A 140 -6.32 -24.26 -6.67
N GLY A 141 -7.03 -23.28 -6.10
CA GLY A 141 -8.10 -23.52 -5.15
C GLY A 141 -7.62 -23.90 -3.75
N PRO A 142 -8.57 -24.03 -2.80
CA PRO A 142 -8.25 -24.48 -1.45
C PRO A 142 -7.89 -25.96 -1.46
N GLN A 143 -6.92 -26.33 -0.63
CA GLN A 143 -6.46 -27.71 -0.50
C GLN A 143 -6.81 -28.24 0.89
N PRO A 144 -7.36 -29.48 1.00
CA PRO A 144 -7.60 -30.12 2.28
C PRO A 144 -6.27 -30.50 2.93
N ARG A 145 -6.18 -30.26 4.24
CA ARG A 145 -5.03 -30.59 5.07
C ARG A 145 -5.52 -31.25 6.36
N ALA A 146 -5.02 -32.44 6.65
CA ALA A 146 -5.26 -33.09 7.91
C ALA A 146 -4.42 -32.44 9.02
N VAL A 147 -5.04 -32.22 10.16
CA VAL A 147 -4.41 -31.62 11.34
C VAL A 147 -3.97 -32.73 12.28
N ALA A 148 -2.66 -32.86 12.47
CA ALA A 148 -2.07 -33.86 13.37
C ALA A 148 -2.21 -33.46 14.85
N SER A 149 -2.10 -32.17 15.16
CA SER A 149 -2.36 -31.64 16.50
C SER A 149 -2.75 -30.18 16.43
N CYS A 150 -3.55 -29.74 17.39
CA CYS A 150 -4.02 -28.38 17.50
C CYS A 150 -3.92 -27.88 18.93
N SER A 151 -3.55 -26.60 19.09
CA SER A 151 -3.64 -25.90 20.38
C SER A 151 -4.33 -24.55 20.21
N TYR A 152 -5.01 -24.11 21.25
CA TYR A 152 -5.80 -22.91 21.25
C TYR A 152 -5.34 -21.94 22.35
N THR A 153 -5.27 -20.65 21.99
CA THR A 153 -5.06 -19.58 22.94
C THR A 153 -5.92 -18.36 22.55
N GLN A 154 -6.35 -17.58 23.56
CA GLN A 154 -7.16 -16.40 23.32
C GLN A 154 -6.51 -15.18 23.96
N ASP A 155 -6.38 -14.10 23.20
CA ASP A 155 -5.90 -12.81 23.68
C ASP A 155 -7.00 -11.75 23.58
N THR A 156 -7.09 -10.90 24.62
CA THR A 156 -8.01 -9.77 24.64
C THR A 156 -7.34 -8.52 24.07
N VAL A 157 -7.95 -7.93 23.06
CA VAL A 157 -7.49 -6.69 22.46
C VAL A 157 -8.49 -5.59 22.73
N THR A 158 -8.12 -4.67 23.62
CA THR A 158 -8.91 -3.45 23.89
C THR A 158 -8.59 -2.42 22.81
N ARG A 159 -9.57 -2.06 21.99
CA ARG A 159 -9.40 -1.01 20.98
C ARG A 159 -9.55 0.36 21.62
N SER A 160 -8.62 1.27 21.33
CA SER A 160 -8.69 2.64 21.78
C SER A 160 -9.97 3.32 21.24
N GLN A 161 -10.57 4.21 22.04
CA GLN A 161 -11.82 4.92 21.72
C GLN A 161 -11.81 5.69 20.39
N TRP A 162 -10.64 5.98 19.83
CA TRP A 162 -10.47 6.67 18.54
C TRP A 162 -10.92 5.83 17.32
N PHE A 163 -11.09 4.52 17.46
CA PHE A 163 -11.49 3.59 16.40
C PHE A 163 -12.62 2.69 16.89
N THR A 164 -13.83 3.21 17.06
CA THR A 164 -15.02 2.44 17.47
C THR A 164 -14.75 1.58 18.70
N GLY A 165 -14.58 2.20 19.85
CA GLY A 165 -14.24 1.56 21.13
C GLY A 165 -15.00 0.25 21.37
N GLY A 166 -14.26 -0.78 21.73
CA GLY A 166 -14.80 -2.11 22.03
C GLY A 166 -13.69 -3.08 22.36
N THR A 167 -14.06 -4.15 23.04
CA THR A 167 -13.18 -5.30 23.28
C THR A 167 -13.34 -6.28 22.13
N SER A 168 -12.24 -6.76 21.58
CA SER A 168 -12.23 -7.87 20.63
C SER A 168 -11.31 -8.97 21.15
N TYR A 169 -11.64 -10.19 20.85
CA TYR A 169 -10.90 -11.36 21.26
C TYR A 169 -10.23 -11.97 20.06
N ASN A 170 -8.90 -12.12 20.09
CA ASN A 170 -8.17 -12.83 19.06
C ASN A 170 -8.02 -14.28 19.48
N ASN A 171 -8.61 -15.17 18.72
CA ASN A 171 -8.54 -16.60 18.91
C ASN A 171 -7.44 -17.17 18.03
N HIS A 172 -6.40 -17.69 18.64
CA HIS A 172 -5.24 -18.26 17.96
C HIS A 172 -5.32 -19.77 17.97
N PHE A 173 -5.46 -20.36 16.80
CA PHE A 173 -5.42 -21.80 16.57
C PHE A 173 -4.06 -22.15 15.98
N VAL A 174 -3.20 -22.79 16.77
CA VAL A 174 -1.90 -23.26 16.32
C VAL A 174 -2.04 -24.70 15.88
N MET A 175 -1.97 -24.94 14.58
CA MET A 175 -2.17 -26.25 13.97
C MET A 175 -0.85 -26.80 13.44
N ARG A 176 -0.61 -28.07 13.71
CA ARG A 176 0.46 -28.85 13.13
C ARG A 176 -0.14 -29.87 12.17
N PHE A 177 0.35 -29.92 10.96
CA PHE A 177 -0.12 -30.80 9.91
C PHE A 177 0.69 -32.09 9.83
N ASP A 178 0.17 -33.09 9.14
CA ASP A 178 0.82 -34.39 8.97
C ASP A 178 2.17 -34.31 8.25
N ASP A 179 2.37 -33.27 7.41
CA ASP A 179 3.64 -32.99 6.75
C ASP A 179 4.70 -32.36 7.69
N GLY A 180 4.37 -32.20 8.98
CA GLY A 180 5.20 -31.55 9.99
C GLY A 180 5.21 -30.03 9.94
N SER A 181 4.56 -29.40 8.98
CA SER A 181 4.43 -27.95 8.94
C SER A 181 3.50 -27.44 10.05
N GLN A 182 3.77 -26.21 10.53
CA GLN A 182 2.96 -25.57 11.56
C GLN A 182 2.46 -24.23 11.08
N HIS A 183 1.20 -23.93 11.39
CA HIS A 183 0.62 -22.62 11.10
C HIS A 183 -0.32 -22.15 12.20
N THR A 184 -0.33 -20.81 12.42
CA THR A 184 -1.23 -20.16 13.38
C THR A 184 -2.30 -19.40 12.62
N PHE A 185 -3.55 -19.75 12.86
CA PHE A 185 -4.71 -19.01 12.36
C PHE A 185 -5.25 -18.13 13.46
N THR A 186 -5.40 -16.83 13.17
CA THR A 186 -5.95 -15.88 14.13
C THR A 186 -7.32 -15.40 13.64
N ILE A 187 -8.34 -15.66 14.43
CA ILE A 187 -9.71 -15.27 14.15
C ILE A 187 -10.15 -14.27 15.22
N ALA A 188 -10.43 -13.03 14.80
CA ALA A 188 -10.93 -12.00 15.70
C ALA A 188 -12.45 -12.12 15.84
N THR A 189 -12.96 -12.12 17.09
CA THR A 189 -14.37 -12.16 17.43
C THR A 189 -14.75 -11.01 18.35
N SER A 190 -16.01 -10.64 18.36
CA SER A 190 -16.57 -9.70 19.34
C SER A 190 -16.96 -10.39 20.64
N GLU A 191 -17.13 -11.71 20.63
CA GLU A 191 -17.55 -12.52 21.73
C GLU A 191 -16.35 -13.23 22.36
N GLN A 192 -16.33 -13.30 23.67
CA GLN A 192 -15.30 -14.00 24.44
C GLN A 192 -15.48 -15.51 24.36
N ASP A 193 -16.73 -15.96 24.44
CA ASP A 193 -17.06 -17.38 24.34
C ASP A 193 -17.25 -17.81 22.89
N ILE A 194 -16.28 -18.52 22.35
CA ILE A 194 -16.31 -19.03 20.99
C ILE A 194 -17.13 -20.30 20.81
N SER A 195 -17.58 -20.94 21.91
CA SER A 195 -18.40 -22.18 21.86
C SER A 195 -19.74 -21.96 21.18
N GLN A 196 -20.27 -20.73 21.22
CA GLN A 196 -21.55 -20.34 20.65
C GLN A 196 -21.46 -19.85 19.20
N LEU A 197 -20.22 -19.67 18.71
CA LEU A 197 -20.00 -19.18 17.35
C LEU A 197 -20.23 -20.30 16.32
N SER A 198 -20.99 -19.96 15.29
CA SER A 198 -21.30 -20.86 14.18
C SER A 198 -20.25 -20.80 13.06
N GLY A 199 -20.41 -21.62 12.06
CA GLY A 199 -19.55 -21.66 10.87
C GLY A 199 -18.22 -22.35 11.15
N ILE A 200 -17.13 -21.80 10.58
CA ILE A 200 -15.80 -22.41 10.63
C ILE A 200 -15.22 -22.51 12.05
N ILE A 201 -15.66 -21.66 12.98
CA ILE A 201 -15.13 -21.62 14.34
C ILE A 201 -15.61 -22.83 15.14
N HIS A 202 -16.82 -23.33 14.89
CA HIS A 202 -17.38 -24.47 15.61
C HIS A 202 -16.53 -25.73 15.48
N PRO A 203 -16.22 -26.26 14.28
CA PRO A 203 -15.36 -27.44 14.16
C PRO A 203 -13.93 -27.19 14.66
N LEU A 204 -13.41 -25.96 14.56
CA LEU A 204 -12.12 -25.63 15.15
C LEU A 204 -12.15 -25.69 16.68
N TYR A 205 -13.23 -25.19 17.30
CA TYR A 205 -13.40 -25.26 18.74
C TYR A 205 -13.54 -26.70 19.22
N GLU A 206 -14.37 -27.50 18.57
CA GLU A 206 -14.52 -28.91 18.92
C GLU A 206 -13.21 -29.69 18.77
N GLY A 207 -12.51 -29.57 17.65
CA GLY A 207 -11.28 -30.30 17.40
C GLY A 207 -10.07 -29.81 18.17
N CYS A 208 -9.98 -28.51 18.48
CA CYS A 208 -8.79 -27.95 19.14
C CYS A 208 -8.95 -27.71 20.63
N VAL A 209 -10.19 -27.58 21.14
CA VAL A 209 -10.45 -27.22 22.57
C VAL A 209 -11.13 -28.35 23.32
N LEU A 210 -12.23 -28.87 22.77
CA LEU A 210 -13.01 -29.90 23.47
C LEU A 210 -12.39 -31.29 23.37
N HIS A 211 -11.90 -31.63 22.20
CA HIS A 211 -11.38 -32.99 21.90
C HIS A 211 -10.01 -32.90 21.21
N PRO A 212 -9.00 -32.24 21.82
CA PRO A 212 -7.67 -32.19 21.26
C PRO A 212 -7.13 -33.61 21.07
N ASP A 213 -6.62 -33.90 19.87
CA ASP A 213 -6.01 -35.17 19.48
C ASP A 213 -6.96 -36.39 19.43
N GLN A 214 -8.28 -36.20 19.63
CA GLN A 214 -9.25 -37.31 19.61
C GLN A 214 -10.14 -37.32 18.36
N THR A 215 -10.39 -36.13 17.79
CA THR A 215 -11.26 -35.98 16.63
C THR A 215 -10.41 -35.55 15.43
N PRO A 216 -10.43 -36.33 14.34
CA PRO A 216 -9.70 -35.97 13.14
C PRO A 216 -10.27 -34.67 12.57
N LEU A 217 -9.44 -33.62 12.52
CA LEU A 217 -9.79 -32.32 12.00
C LEU A 217 -9.14 -32.13 10.64
N THR A 218 -9.96 -31.86 9.63
CA THR A 218 -9.48 -31.50 8.29
C THR A 218 -9.85 -30.05 8.01
N ILE A 219 -8.88 -29.29 7.54
CA ILE A 219 -9.09 -27.91 7.13
C ILE A 219 -8.85 -27.72 5.64
N ASP A 220 -9.67 -26.90 5.01
CA ASP A 220 -9.45 -26.43 3.66
C ASP A 220 -8.76 -25.06 3.72
N MET A 221 -7.57 -24.96 3.14
CA MET A 221 -6.79 -23.71 3.17
C MET A 221 -6.14 -23.41 1.83
N TYR A 222 -5.95 -22.13 1.58
CA TYR A 222 -5.07 -21.64 0.52
C TYR A 222 -3.62 -21.72 0.99
N VAL A 223 -2.82 -22.55 0.33
CA VAL A 223 -1.48 -22.92 0.81
C VAL A 223 -0.49 -21.76 0.77
N HIS A 224 -0.52 -20.95 -0.29
CA HIS A 224 0.44 -19.88 -0.49
C HIS A 224 0.12 -18.60 0.31
N SER A 225 -1.16 -18.21 0.33
CA SER A 225 -1.62 -17.06 1.15
C SER A 225 -1.89 -17.44 2.60
N LYS A 226 -1.85 -18.74 2.94
CA LYS A 226 -2.12 -19.29 4.27
C LYS A 226 -3.47 -18.84 4.81
N THR A 227 -4.48 -18.82 3.95
CA THR A 227 -5.83 -18.36 4.30
C THR A 227 -6.71 -19.56 4.53
N LEU A 228 -7.28 -19.66 5.73
CA LEU A 228 -8.26 -20.69 6.11
C LEU A 228 -9.56 -20.43 5.36
N VAL A 229 -10.15 -21.48 4.77
CA VAL A 229 -11.40 -21.40 4.00
C VAL A 229 -12.53 -22.10 4.72
N ASP A 230 -12.29 -23.31 5.18
CA ASP A 230 -13.27 -24.15 5.87
C ASP A 230 -12.57 -25.09 6.85
N ALA A 231 -13.33 -25.62 7.79
CA ALA A 231 -12.89 -26.65 8.73
C ALA A 231 -14.00 -27.66 8.95
N ARG A 232 -13.66 -28.95 9.04
CA ARG A 232 -14.59 -30.02 9.26
C ARG A 232 -13.98 -31.11 10.15
N LEU A 233 -14.83 -31.76 10.90
CA LEU A 233 -14.51 -32.97 11.65
C LEU A 233 -14.86 -34.15 10.78
N ASP A 234 -13.95 -35.11 10.63
CA ASP A 234 -14.10 -36.32 9.82
C ASP A 234 -14.68 -37.48 10.64
#